data_5f41e2d1d2a55e30bd2b7d2eefc4adeb
#
_entry.id   5f41e2d1d2a55e30bd2b7d2eefc4adeb
#
_cell.length_a   1.000
_cell.length_b   1.000
_cell.length_c   1.000
_cell.angle_alpha   90.00
_cell.angle_beta   90.00
_cell.angle_gamma   90.00
#
_symmetry.space_group_name_H-M   'P 1'
#
loop_
_entity.id
_entity.type
_entity.pdbx_description
1 polymer ?
#
loop_
_entity_poly.entity_id
_entity_poly.type
_entity_poly.pdbx_seq_one_letter_code
_entity_poly.pdbx_strand_id
1 'polypeptide(L)'
;MIPALSQVAATPLASNVDSGTIVLGVLALLASDRDAELVFTVEIQPQTASGGSEFPYAVASEPVAALREGDSAVSTAIRVSDRGFRTQPTDNPPNALFLPRLTRPYELDSELPMPRQGDVVGRRSLGILRIANPDGAFDTLAGLSVERRPVTIRVGGTFHVGQANEETLPWDRFETIFEGFVASVELDTDEVRVAVADAMEELENDLQSTTYAGSGGLQGGDRLKGRPKPLAFGKFRNVEPVLVDGANQIYQFHDGSMQAVLSLRDSGVALTPEGGVADIEAAPAPSLGAFITELDRGFVRLGAQPSGRITGDIEGDDEGGFVSEPRDIARRIATRLGGVADPGSLDTGSFASFPLRGVSGFFQGADRLSVLDALRRVMRQADGWIAFSRTGRLRIGPFLRPETRSARETLVETELAEAPAVRAGPAPVWELRLLYRPNQVVQDSDALAGSLTADERDEFSSVGLRVIRSLESVRTQHLHAVRADVATALDVELDAQTLANEIFQREKRRRMIVRLVQGRARFQIEPGDVVRTASLRPGIGTQKWWVRRVVEDGTERTAQLELLGVPKPETTA
;
A
#
# COMPACT_ATOMS: atom_id res chain seq x y z
N MET A 1 43.79 7.84 24.39
CA MET A 1 44.29 6.51 23.98
C MET A 1 43.07 5.79 23.42
N ILE A 2 42.83 5.93 22.10
CA ILE A 2 41.75 5.31 21.36
C ILE A 2 42.28 3.95 20.92
N PRO A 3 41.59 2.83 21.15
CA PRO A 3 42.06 1.53 20.66
C PRO A 3 41.98 1.52 19.13
N ALA A 4 43.08 1.12 18.53
CA ALA A 4 43.26 0.98 17.10
C ALA A 4 42.19 0.03 16.51
N LEU A 5 41.54 0.48 15.44
CA LEU A 5 40.63 -0.30 14.56
C LEU A 5 41.44 -1.24 13.61
N SER A 6 42.57 -1.76 14.05
CA SER A 6 43.32 -2.78 13.34
C SER A 6 42.96 -4.14 13.89
N GLN A 7 41.96 -4.75 13.34
CA GLN A 7 41.68 -6.19 13.18
C GLN A 7 40.17 -6.45 13.01
N VAL A 8 39.61 -5.97 11.90
CA VAL A 8 38.54 -6.75 11.27
C VAL A 8 39.21 -7.55 10.18
N ALA A 9 39.85 -8.64 10.58
CA ALA A 9 40.35 -9.64 9.67
C ALA A 9 39.20 -10.12 8.78
N ALA A 10 39.48 -10.16 7.47
CA ALA A 10 38.63 -10.78 6.48
C ALA A 10 38.37 -12.25 6.85
N THR A 11 37.30 -12.51 7.57
CA THR A 11 36.75 -13.86 7.65
C THR A 11 35.93 -14.04 6.38
N PRO A 12 36.10 -15.13 5.61
CA PRO A 12 35.27 -15.38 4.45
C PRO A 12 33.83 -15.59 4.93
N LEU A 13 32.95 -14.66 4.60
CA LEU A 13 31.52 -14.73 4.88
C LEU A 13 30.93 -15.91 4.12
N ALA A 14 30.53 -16.91 4.88
CA ALA A 14 29.74 -18.02 4.38
C ALA A 14 28.47 -17.48 3.70
N SER A 15 28.20 -18.02 2.54
CA SER A 15 26.98 -17.79 1.74
C SER A 15 25.73 -18.14 2.55
N ASN A 16 25.13 -17.18 3.25
CA ASN A 16 23.77 -17.16 3.79
C ASN A 16 23.63 -16.04 4.87
N VAL A 17 24.11 -14.84 4.57
CA VAL A 17 23.78 -13.67 5.41
C VAL A 17 22.64 -12.95 4.74
N ASP A 18 21.55 -12.84 5.47
CA ASP A 18 20.36 -12.07 5.11
C ASP A 18 20.79 -10.66 4.63
N SER A 19 20.49 -10.34 3.37
CA SER A 19 20.93 -9.08 2.74
C SER A 19 20.59 -7.83 3.56
N GLY A 20 19.55 -7.90 4.39
CA GLY A 20 19.15 -6.81 5.28
C GLY A 20 20.16 -6.46 6.38
N THR A 21 20.96 -7.42 6.85
CA THR A 21 21.91 -7.18 7.95
C THR A 21 23.19 -6.48 7.46
N ILE A 22 23.60 -6.70 6.21
CA ILE A 22 24.79 -6.07 5.60
C ILE A 22 24.49 -4.60 5.24
N VAL A 23 23.26 -4.34 4.72
CA VAL A 23 22.76 -3.00 4.40
C VAL A 23 22.82 -2.06 5.63
N LEU A 24 22.36 -2.56 6.79
CA LEU A 24 22.42 -1.83 8.05
C LEU A 24 23.86 -1.44 8.45
N GLY A 25 24.85 -2.22 8.05
CA GLY A 25 26.26 -1.95 8.37
C GLY A 25 26.83 -0.73 7.64
N VAL A 26 26.59 -0.60 6.34
CA VAL A 26 27.17 0.47 5.50
C VAL A 26 26.55 1.83 5.81
N LEU A 27 25.22 1.91 5.87
CA LEU A 27 24.54 3.16 6.21
C LEU A 27 24.83 3.62 7.67
N ALA A 28 25.01 2.67 8.59
CA ALA A 28 25.43 2.97 9.94
C ALA A 28 26.87 3.50 10.00
N LEU A 29 27.78 2.96 9.18
CA LEU A 29 29.16 3.46 9.05
C LEU A 29 29.19 4.87 8.46
N LEU A 30 28.45 5.12 7.38
CA LEU A 30 28.30 6.45 6.78
C LEU A 30 27.71 7.47 7.76
N ALA A 31 26.80 7.02 8.64
CA ALA A 31 26.21 7.87 9.66
C ALA A 31 27.13 8.11 10.86
N SER A 32 28.09 7.24 11.14
CA SER A 32 29.00 7.33 12.29
C SER A 32 30.27 8.14 12.03
N ASP A 33 30.73 8.18 10.78
CA ASP A 33 31.91 8.94 10.40
C ASP A 33 31.54 10.39 10.05
N ARG A 34 32.01 11.35 10.86
CA ARG A 34 31.75 12.78 10.65
C ARG A 34 32.48 13.36 9.43
N ASP A 35 33.55 12.71 9.02
CA ASP A 35 34.41 13.14 7.91
C ASP A 35 34.06 12.39 6.61
N ALA A 36 33.07 11.49 6.62
CA ALA A 36 32.59 10.82 5.42
C ALA A 36 31.82 11.78 4.50
N GLU A 37 32.23 11.82 3.25
CA GLU A 37 31.47 12.52 2.19
C GLU A 37 30.55 11.56 1.47
N LEU A 38 29.26 11.88 1.46
CA LEU A 38 28.27 11.12 0.72
C LEU A 38 28.39 11.39 -0.79
N VAL A 39 28.22 10.35 -1.58
CA VAL A 39 28.15 10.43 -3.05
C VAL A 39 26.78 9.92 -3.47
N PHE A 40 26.00 10.78 -4.10
CA PHE A 40 24.70 10.42 -4.65
C PHE A 40 24.83 10.14 -6.14
N THR A 41 24.23 9.04 -6.58
CA THR A 41 24.15 8.68 -7.99
C THR A 41 22.69 8.53 -8.40
N VAL A 42 22.37 9.03 -9.59
CA VAL A 42 21.06 8.90 -10.20
C VAL A 42 21.21 8.20 -11.54
N GLU A 43 20.42 7.17 -11.78
CA GLU A 43 20.37 6.47 -13.04
C GLU A 43 18.92 6.45 -13.54
N ILE A 44 18.72 6.93 -14.76
CA ILE A 44 17.46 6.86 -15.51
C ILE A 44 17.66 5.83 -16.62
N GLN A 45 16.89 4.76 -16.59
CA GLN A 45 17.07 3.62 -17.48
C GLN A 45 16.65 3.94 -18.93
N PRO A 46 17.30 3.33 -19.94
CA PRO A 46 16.91 3.47 -21.33
C PRO A 46 15.62 2.71 -21.63
N GLN A 47 15.00 3.00 -22.76
CA GLN A 47 13.94 2.17 -23.31
C GLN A 47 14.54 0.87 -23.85
N THR A 48 14.05 -0.28 -23.42
CA THR A 48 14.43 -1.57 -24.01
C THR A 48 13.75 -1.75 -25.36
N ALA A 49 14.51 -2.13 -26.39
CA ALA A 49 14.00 -2.29 -27.75
C ALA A 49 13.10 -3.52 -27.95
N SER A 50 13.04 -4.43 -27.01
CA SER A 50 12.18 -5.60 -27.00
C SER A 50 11.00 -5.32 -26.07
N GLY A 51 9.78 -5.42 -26.56
CA GLY A 51 8.53 -5.19 -25.84
C GLY A 51 8.23 -6.14 -24.67
N GLY A 52 9.26 -6.60 -23.98
CA GLY A 52 9.19 -7.22 -22.68
C GLY A 52 9.52 -6.16 -21.64
N SER A 53 8.55 -5.67 -20.92
CA SER A 53 8.81 -4.82 -19.77
C SER A 53 9.48 -5.68 -18.70
N GLU A 54 10.77 -5.46 -18.46
CA GLU A 54 11.42 -5.84 -17.21
C GLU A 54 11.04 -4.86 -16.09
N PHE A 55 9.88 -4.26 -16.20
CA PHE A 55 9.29 -3.52 -15.09
C PHE A 55 8.76 -4.52 -14.08
N PRO A 56 9.02 -4.30 -12.81
CA PRO A 56 8.42 -5.12 -11.76
C PRO A 56 6.88 -5.05 -11.75
N TYR A 57 6.29 -4.18 -12.58
CA TYR A 57 4.84 -4.03 -12.76
C TYR A 57 4.49 -4.38 -14.21
N ALA A 58 4.19 -5.65 -14.45
CA ALA A 58 3.57 -6.07 -15.68
C ALA A 58 2.12 -5.58 -15.68
N VAL A 59 1.89 -4.39 -16.22
CA VAL A 59 0.54 -4.00 -16.60
C VAL A 59 0.14 -4.92 -17.74
N ALA A 60 -0.87 -5.74 -17.51
CA ALA A 60 -1.44 -6.59 -18.52
C ALA A 60 -1.82 -5.74 -19.73
N SER A 61 -1.12 -5.98 -20.84
CA SER A 61 -1.54 -5.78 -22.22
C SER A 61 -2.35 -4.52 -22.60
N GLU A 62 -1.74 -3.35 -22.47
CA GLU A 62 -1.86 -2.40 -23.58
C GLU A 62 -0.48 -2.33 -24.24
N PRO A 63 -0.40 -2.34 -25.60
CA PRO A 63 0.87 -2.08 -26.26
C PRO A 63 1.37 -0.74 -25.74
N VAL A 64 2.63 -0.70 -25.28
CA VAL A 64 3.33 0.55 -24.95
C VAL A 64 2.87 1.58 -25.96
N ALA A 65 2.19 2.63 -25.49
CA ALA A 65 1.58 3.62 -26.38
C ALA A 65 2.59 3.93 -27.46
N ALA A 66 2.22 3.67 -28.71
CA ALA A 66 3.12 3.81 -29.84
C ALA A 66 3.78 5.17 -29.69
N LEU A 67 5.12 5.21 -29.74
CA LEU A 67 5.87 6.46 -29.75
C LEU A 67 5.11 7.41 -30.64
N ARG A 68 4.78 8.60 -30.17
CA ARG A 68 4.16 9.61 -31.02
C ARG A 68 5.07 9.75 -32.24
N GLU A 69 4.47 9.82 -33.41
CA GLU A 69 5.22 9.95 -34.65
C GLU A 69 6.16 11.17 -34.57
N GLY A 70 7.48 10.92 -34.47
CA GLY A 70 8.50 11.95 -34.24
C GLY A 70 9.29 11.81 -32.93
N ASP A 71 8.83 11.02 -31.93
CA ASP A 71 9.57 10.84 -30.69
C ASP A 71 10.66 9.77 -30.83
N SER A 72 11.88 10.10 -30.38
CA SER A 72 12.99 9.14 -30.31
C SER A 72 13.07 8.52 -28.92
N ALA A 73 13.31 7.21 -28.87
CA ALA A 73 13.50 6.50 -27.61
C ALA A 73 14.87 6.83 -26.98
N VAL A 74 14.92 6.87 -25.64
CA VAL A 74 16.18 6.92 -24.92
C VAL A 74 16.91 5.59 -25.15
N SER A 75 18.03 5.63 -25.86
CA SER A 75 18.82 4.42 -26.16
C SER A 75 19.91 4.13 -25.12
N THR A 76 20.21 5.07 -24.24
CA THR A 76 21.29 4.98 -23.26
C THR A 76 20.80 5.49 -21.91
N ALA A 77 21.19 4.82 -20.82
CA ALA A 77 20.89 5.27 -19.47
C ALA A 77 21.55 6.63 -19.18
N ILE A 78 20.79 7.55 -18.58
CA ILE A 78 21.29 8.83 -18.10
C ILE A 78 21.83 8.62 -16.69
N ARG A 79 23.11 8.91 -16.49
CA ARG A 79 23.80 8.70 -15.23
C ARG A 79 24.44 10.00 -14.76
N VAL A 80 24.00 10.50 -13.61
CA VAL A 80 24.51 11.72 -12.99
C VAL A 80 24.79 11.49 -11.51
N SER A 81 25.69 12.28 -10.95
CA SER A 81 26.04 12.29 -9.54
C SER A 81 26.34 13.71 -9.08
N ASP A 82 26.43 13.93 -7.78
CA ASP A 82 26.80 15.23 -7.20
C ASP A 82 28.32 15.49 -7.28
N ARG A 83 29.15 14.44 -7.30
CA ARG A 83 30.62 14.57 -7.26
C ARG A 83 31.38 13.92 -8.40
N GLY A 84 30.70 13.16 -9.24
CA GLY A 84 31.31 12.29 -10.23
C GLY A 84 31.70 10.93 -9.65
N PHE A 85 31.35 9.87 -10.36
CA PHE A 85 31.67 8.51 -9.98
C PHE A 85 31.83 7.63 -11.23
N ARG A 86 32.72 6.66 -11.16
CA ARG A 86 32.90 5.67 -12.23
C ARG A 86 32.94 4.27 -11.63
N THR A 87 32.08 3.40 -12.14
CA THR A 87 32.08 1.98 -11.75
C THR A 87 33.30 1.26 -12.29
N GLN A 88 33.71 0.20 -11.59
CA GLN A 88 34.82 -0.66 -11.99
C GLN A 88 34.43 -1.55 -13.20
N PRO A 89 35.42 -2.12 -13.93
CA PRO A 89 35.13 -3.06 -15.01
C PRO A 89 34.37 -4.32 -14.57
N THR A 90 34.45 -4.68 -13.31
CA THR A 90 33.78 -5.84 -12.67
C THR A 90 32.41 -5.52 -12.12
N ASP A 91 32.04 -4.25 -12.05
CA ASP A 91 30.74 -3.82 -11.52
C ASP A 91 29.61 -4.03 -12.55
N ASN A 92 28.40 -3.94 -12.08
CA ASN A 92 27.23 -3.89 -12.94
C ASN A 92 26.44 -2.58 -12.71
N PRO A 93 26.41 -1.65 -13.68
CA PRO A 93 27.03 -1.69 -15.03
C PRO A 93 28.56 -1.47 -14.98
N PRO A 94 29.34 -2.11 -15.87
CA PRO A 94 30.79 -1.96 -15.91
C PRO A 94 31.20 -0.63 -16.53
N ASN A 95 32.25 -0.01 -15.97
CA ASN A 95 32.86 1.25 -16.47
C ASN A 95 31.85 2.40 -16.68
N ALA A 96 30.72 2.38 -16.02
CA ALA A 96 29.70 3.42 -16.17
C ALA A 96 30.17 4.71 -15.51
N LEU A 97 30.05 5.81 -16.25
CA LEU A 97 30.38 7.14 -15.76
C LEU A 97 29.13 7.86 -15.29
N PHE A 98 29.11 8.26 -14.01
CA PHE A 98 28.12 9.15 -13.43
C PHE A 98 28.70 10.58 -13.44
N LEU A 99 28.13 11.45 -14.27
CA LEU A 99 28.61 12.80 -14.48
C LEU A 99 28.36 13.69 -13.24
N PRO A 100 29.30 14.57 -12.83
CA PRO A 100 29.14 15.46 -11.68
C PRO A 100 28.21 16.64 -12.02
N ARG A 101 26.94 16.37 -12.30
CA ARG A 101 25.96 17.36 -12.74
C ARG A 101 24.72 17.45 -11.85
N LEU A 102 24.63 16.61 -10.83
CA LEU A 102 23.50 16.60 -9.89
C LEU A 102 23.69 17.74 -8.89
N THR A 103 22.95 18.82 -9.04
CA THR A 103 23.04 20.01 -8.17
C THR A 103 22.18 19.89 -6.94
N ARG A 104 21.07 19.11 -7.03
CA ARG A 104 20.21 18.75 -5.92
C ARG A 104 19.91 17.25 -6.00
N PRO A 105 20.48 16.46 -5.09
CA PRO A 105 20.42 15.00 -5.20
C PRO A 105 19.02 14.43 -4.95
N TYR A 106 18.32 14.87 -3.93
CA TYR A 106 16.92 14.52 -3.66
C TYR A 106 16.36 15.28 -2.45
N GLU A 107 15.05 15.34 -2.40
CA GLU A 107 14.27 15.72 -1.23
C GLU A 107 13.11 14.72 -1.13
N LEU A 108 13.12 13.90 -0.09
CA LEU A 108 12.09 12.87 0.12
C LEU A 108 11.13 13.30 1.21
N ASP A 109 9.85 13.33 0.90
CA ASP A 109 8.77 13.48 1.87
C ASP A 109 7.86 12.25 1.82
N SER A 110 7.90 11.45 2.86
CA SER A 110 7.12 10.23 2.95
C SER A 110 6.27 10.24 4.21
N GLU A 111 4.97 10.01 4.05
CA GLU A 111 3.99 10.15 5.12
C GLU A 111 2.97 9.02 5.09
N LEU A 112 2.63 8.49 6.26
CA LEU A 112 1.44 7.66 6.47
C LEU A 112 0.31 8.48 7.07
N PRO A 113 -0.95 8.20 6.71
CA PRO A 113 -2.09 8.88 7.28
C PRO A 113 -2.24 8.59 8.78
N MET A 114 -2.90 9.49 9.46
CA MET A 114 -3.28 9.28 10.87
C MET A 114 -4.37 8.22 10.96
N PRO A 115 -4.33 7.35 11.97
CA PRO A 115 -5.44 6.43 12.24
C PRO A 115 -6.76 7.19 12.32
N ARG A 116 -7.83 6.68 11.71
CA ARG A 116 -9.20 7.23 11.68
C ARG A 116 -9.38 8.55 10.91
N GLN A 117 -8.40 9.05 10.19
CA GLN A 117 -8.56 10.26 9.36
C GLN A 117 -9.12 10.00 7.95
N GLY A 118 -9.70 8.83 7.74
CA GLY A 118 -10.43 8.49 6.52
C GLY A 118 -9.57 7.90 5.40
N ASP A 119 -8.30 8.27 5.27
CA ASP A 119 -7.37 7.65 4.33
C ASP A 119 -6.51 6.59 5.01
N VAL A 120 -6.00 5.66 4.23
CA VAL A 120 -5.09 4.59 4.65
C VAL A 120 -3.91 4.45 3.70
N VAL A 121 -3.88 5.23 2.63
CA VAL A 121 -2.83 5.23 1.62
C VAL A 121 -1.72 6.18 2.05
N GLY A 122 -0.51 5.66 2.18
CA GLY A 122 0.68 6.48 2.40
C GLY A 122 0.99 7.33 1.16
N ARG A 123 1.59 8.46 1.39
CA ARG A 123 2.03 9.38 0.33
C ARG A 123 3.53 9.49 0.35
N ARG A 124 4.11 9.50 -0.83
CA ARG A 124 5.53 9.77 -1.03
C ARG A 124 5.69 10.79 -2.14
N SER A 125 6.43 11.83 -1.85
CA SER A 125 6.87 12.81 -2.82
C SER A 125 8.39 12.80 -2.83
N LEU A 126 8.97 12.62 -3.99
CA LEU A 126 10.37 12.96 -4.22
C LEU A 126 10.38 14.35 -4.84
N GLY A 127 11.18 15.25 -4.28
CA GLY A 127 11.39 16.57 -4.86
C GLY A 127 12.02 16.48 -6.25
N ILE A 128 12.12 17.61 -6.92
CA ILE A 128 12.68 17.71 -8.26
C ILE A 128 14.19 17.45 -8.21
N LEU A 129 14.67 16.44 -8.93
CA LEU A 129 16.09 16.26 -9.21
C LEU A 129 16.53 17.39 -10.14
N ARG A 130 17.67 18.04 -9.81
CA ARG A 130 18.21 19.14 -10.60
C ARG A 130 19.55 18.77 -11.18
N ILE A 131 19.64 18.80 -12.50
CA ILE A 131 20.82 18.41 -13.27
C ILE A 131 21.36 19.63 -14.00
N ALA A 132 22.60 20.02 -13.78
CA ALA A 132 23.25 21.14 -14.46
C ALA A 132 23.41 20.85 -15.96
N ASN A 133 23.00 21.80 -16.80
CA ASN A 133 23.05 21.69 -18.26
C ASN A 133 23.59 22.95 -18.96
N PRO A 134 24.64 23.64 -18.45
CA PRO A 134 25.12 24.91 -19.03
C PRO A 134 25.73 24.75 -20.41
N ASP A 135 26.08 23.54 -20.83
CA ASP A 135 26.69 23.20 -22.12
C ASP A 135 25.67 22.56 -23.11
N GLY A 136 24.39 22.47 -22.74
CA GLY A 136 23.36 21.87 -23.56
C GLY A 136 23.48 20.35 -23.78
N ALA A 137 24.30 19.65 -22.97
CA ALA A 137 24.54 18.21 -23.16
C ALA A 137 23.27 17.36 -23.04
N PHE A 138 22.25 17.86 -22.34
CA PHE A 138 20.96 17.19 -22.14
C PHE A 138 19.81 17.81 -22.96
N ASP A 139 20.06 18.75 -23.87
CA ASP A 139 18.99 19.39 -24.69
C ASP A 139 18.22 18.36 -25.53
N THR A 140 18.88 17.27 -25.90
CA THR A 140 18.26 16.17 -26.65
C THR A 140 17.12 15.49 -25.89
N LEU A 141 17.03 15.65 -24.56
CA LEU A 141 15.93 15.10 -23.75
C LEU A 141 14.58 15.70 -24.12
N ALA A 142 14.54 16.92 -24.66
CA ALA A 142 13.32 17.56 -25.13
C ALA A 142 12.58 16.75 -26.23
N GLY A 143 13.33 15.95 -27.01
CA GLY A 143 12.77 15.11 -28.08
C GLY A 143 12.69 13.63 -27.73
N LEU A 144 12.92 13.25 -26.47
CA LEU A 144 12.92 11.86 -26.04
C LEU A 144 11.72 11.56 -25.12
N SER A 145 11.13 10.38 -25.27
CA SER A 145 10.12 9.87 -24.34
C SER A 145 10.82 9.34 -23.08
N VAL A 146 10.89 10.15 -22.03
CA VAL A 146 11.54 9.83 -20.76
C VAL A 146 10.52 9.56 -19.62
N GLU A 147 9.26 9.93 -19.82
CA GLU A 147 8.20 9.71 -18.85
C GLU A 147 8.02 8.21 -18.59
N ARG A 148 7.71 7.87 -17.34
CA ARG A 148 7.56 6.48 -16.83
C ARG A 148 8.84 5.63 -16.94
N ARG A 149 10.03 6.24 -17.18
CA ARG A 149 11.30 5.51 -17.13
C ARG A 149 11.74 5.30 -15.69
N PRO A 150 12.27 4.11 -15.34
CA PRO A 150 12.75 3.85 -14.00
C PRO A 150 13.86 4.81 -13.58
N VAL A 151 13.77 5.29 -12.37
CA VAL A 151 14.78 6.12 -11.71
C VAL A 151 15.26 5.39 -10.47
N THR A 152 16.56 5.20 -10.37
CA THR A 152 17.20 4.66 -9.17
C THR A 152 18.16 5.69 -8.59
N ILE A 153 18.02 5.99 -7.30
CA ILE A 153 18.95 6.85 -6.57
C ILE A 153 19.71 5.99 -5.57
N ARG A 154 21.02 6.06 -5.62
CA ARG A 154 21.91 5.37 -4.67
C ARG A 154 22.77 6.35 -3.93
N VAL A 155 23.15 5.97 -2.72
CA VAL A 155 24.11 6.69 -1.88
C VAL A 155 25.29 5.78 -1.56
N GLY A 156 26.47 6.31 -1.73
CA GLY A 156 27.73 5.77 -1.27
C GLY A 156 28.49 6.81 -0.50
N GLY A 157 29.77 6.65 -0.32
CA GLY A 157 30.58 7.64 0.38
C GLY A 157 32.08 7.47 0.18
N THR A 158 32.82 8.54 0.46
CA THR A 158 34.27 8.56 0.58
C THR A 158 34.59 8.83 2.04
N PHE A 159 35.36 7.94 2.64
CA PHE A 159 35.84 8.07 4.02
C PHE A 159 37.22 8.74 4.04
N HIS A 160 37.57 9.37 5.15
CA HIS A 160 38.89 9.99 5.39
C HIS A 160 39.30 10.95 4.28
N VAL A 161 38.38 11.78 3.81
CA VAL A 161 38.59 12.72 2.70
C VAL A 161 39.79 13.61 2.97
N GLY A 162 40.68 13.68 1.98
CA GLY A 162 41.92 14.45 2.09
C GLY A 162 43.02 13.85 3.00
N GLN A 163 42.82 12.62 3.48
CA GLN A 163 43.82 11.90 4.29
C GLN A 163 44.53 10.82 3.45
N ALA A 164 45.67 10.35 3.93
CA ALA A 164 46.45 9.33 3.22
C ALA A 164 45.75 7.96 3.09
N ASN A 165 44.71 7.74 3.87
CA ASN A 165 43.83 6.55 3.86
C ASN A 165 42.43 6.84 3.32
N GLU A 166 42.31 7.83 2.44
CA GLU A 166 41.06 8.12 1.76
C GLU A 166 40.57 6.88 0.98
N GLU A 167 39.35 6.50 1.23
CA GLU A 167 38.72 5.33 0.61
C GLU A 167 37.29 5.65 0.16
N THR A 168 37.02 5.47 -1.13
CA THR A 168 35.66 5.54 -1.68
C THR A 168 35.06 4.15 -1.69
N LEU A 169 33.83 4.03 -1.20
CA LEU A 169 33.10 2.78 -1.22
C LEU A 169 33.02 2.20 -2.65
N PRO A 170 33.26 0.90 -2.83
CA PRO A 170 33.04 0.25 -4.12
C PRO A 170 31.53 0.24 -4.48
N TRP A 171 31.23 0.14 -5.77
CA TRP A 171 29.86 0.26 -6.30
C TRP A 171 28.87 -0.73 -5.68
N ASP A 172 29.30 -1.94 -5.41
CA ASP A 172 28.50 -2.99 -4.76
C ASP A 172 28.09 -2.66 -3.31
N ARG A 173 28.68 -1.59 -2.73
CA ARG A 173 28.35 -1.06 -1.41
C ARG A 173 27.50 0.20 -1.45
N PHE A 174 27.19 0.71 -2.65
CA PHE A 174 26.25 1.81 -2.78
C PHE A 174 24.83 1.30 -2.49
N GLU A 175 24.14 1.98 -1.58
CA GLU A 175 22.80 1.62 -1.15
C GLU A 175 21.74 2.33 -1.97
N THR A 176 20.74 1.59 -2.43
CA THR A 176 19.58 2.17 -3.08
C THR A 176 18.70 2.84 -2.02
N ILE A 177 18.54 4.15 -2.15
CA ILE A 177 17.71 4.95 -1.25
C ILE A 177 16.36 5.33 -1.84
N PHE A 178 16.21 5.21 -3.16
CA PHE A 178 14.95 5.44 -3.84
C PHE A 178 14.88 4.68 -5.16
N GLU A 179 13.71 4.11 -5.44
CA GLU A 179 13.29 3.59 -6.75
C GLU A 179 11.90 4.12 -7.09
N GLY A 180 11.74 4.59 -8.32
CA GLY A 180 10.51 5.15 -8.84
C GLY A 180 10.61 5.41 -10.34
N PHE A 181 9.82 6.36 -10.84
CA PHE A 181 9.70 6.67 -12.26
C PHE A 181 9.83 8.16 -12.53
N VAL A 182 10.28 8.52 -13.74
CA VAL A 182 10.19 9.89 -14.24
C VAL A 182 8.72 10.25 -14.43
N ALA A 183 8.23 11.27 -13.71
CA ALA A 183 6.89 11.82 -13.90
C ALA A 183 6.87 12.87 -15.02
N SER A 184 7.84 13.77 -15.01
CA SER A 184 8.02 14.78 -16.07
C SER A 184 9.45 15.29 -16.12
N VAL A 185 9.83 15.86 -17.26
CA VAL A 185 11.11 16.54 -17.45
C VAL A 185 10.86 17.95 -17.95
N GLU A 186 11.47 18.92 -17.29
CA GLU A 186 11.48 20.32 -17.72
C GLU A 186 12.93 20.71 -18.05
N LEU A 187 13.13 21.31 -19.22
CA LEU A 187 14.42 21.86 -19.63
C LEU A 187 14.40 23.38 -19.52
N ASP A 188 15.38 23.89 -18.81
CA ASP A 188 15.71 25.30 -18.78
C ASP A 188 17.11 25.49 -19.42
N THR A 189 17.54 26.73 -19.62
CA THR A 189 18.82 27.06 -20.29
C THR A 189 20.02 26.39 -19.64
N ASP A 190 20.05 26.37 -18.31
CA ASP A 190 21.22 25.90 -17.53
C ASP A 190 20.93 24.64 -16.70
N GLU A 191 19.69 24.17 -16.67
CA GLU A 191 19.25 23.12 -15.77
C GLU A 191 18.20 22.22 -16.43
N VAL A 192 18.29 20.92 -16.13
CA VAL A 192 17.22 19.95 -16.37
C VAL A 192 16.58 19.62 -15.02
N ARG A 193 15.27 19.72 -14.94
CA ARG A 193 14.46 19.37 -13.79
C ARG A 193 13.70 18.08 -14.05
N VAL A 194 13.95 17.06 -13.26
CA VAL A 194 13.29 15.77 -13.37
C VAL A 194 12.39 15.58 -12.17
N ALA A 195 11.07 15.61 -12.37
CA ALA A 195 10.09 15.21 -11.38
C ALA A 195 10.01 13.68 -11.33
N VAL A 196 9.97 13.12 -10.13
CA VAL A 196 9.95 11.67 -9.93
C VAL A 196 8.71 11.29 -9.11
N ALA A 197 8.02 10.24 -9.53
CA ALA A 197 6.87 9.66 -8.87
C ALA A 197 7.18 8.26 -8.32
N ASP A 198 6.41 7.82 -7.33
CA ASP A 198 6.40 6.42 -6.90
C ASP A 198 5.40 5.60 -7.72
N ALA A 199 5.40 4.28 -7.52
CA ALA A 199 4.53 3.36 -8.26
C ALA A 199 3.05 3.40 -7.82
N MET A 200 2.66 4.30 -6.90
CA MET A 200 1.26 4.40 -6.44
C MET A 200 0.32 4.82 -7.57
N GLU A 201 0.79 5.67 -8.49
CA GLU A 201 0.00 6.11 -9.66
C GLU A 201 -0.38 4.95 -10.59
N GLU A 202 0.41 3.88 -10.63
CA GLU A 202 0.10 2.71 -11.45
C GLU A 202 -1.07 1.89 -10.90
N LEU A 203 -1.36 2.01 -9.61
CA LEU A 203 -2.54 1.41 -8.99
C LEU A 203 -3.83 2.21 -9.20
N GLU A 204 -3.78 3.37 -9.83
CA GLU A 204 -4.96 4.15 -10.23
C GLU A 204 -5.69 3.55 -11.46
N ASN A 205 -5.14 2.52 -12.09
CA ASN A 205 -5.79 1.82 -13.19
C ASN A 205 -7.09 1.14 -12.74
N ASP A 206 -8.00 0.92 -13.71
CA ASP A 206 -9.27 0.22 -13.47
C ASP A 206 -9.02 -1.15 -12.84
N LEU A 207 -9.72 -1.45 -11.74
CA LEU A 207 -9.66 -2.73 -11.02
C LEU A 207 -10.08 -3.89 -11.92
N GLN A 208 -11.13 -3.68 -12.74
CA GLN A 208 -11.68 -4.67 -13.65
C GLN A 208 -11.58 -4.18 -15.09
N SER A 209 -10.77 -4.86 -15.88
CA SER A 209 -10.59 -4.58 -17.31
C SER A 209 -11.67 -5.26 -18.16
N THR A 210 -12.30 -6.33 -17.65
CA THR A 210 -13.34 -7.08 -18.37
C THR A 210 -14.67 -6.37 -18.23
N THR A 211 -15.31 -6.10 -19.37
CA THR A 211 -16.61 -5.42 -19.42
C THR A 211 -17.65 -6.25 -20.16
N TYR A 212 -18.92 -5.98 -19.91
CA TYR A 212 -20.01 -6.57 -20.66
C TYR A 212 -20.07 -6.00 -22.09
N ALA A 213 -20.19 -6.89 -23.09
CA ALA A 213 -20.31 -6.47 -24.49
C ALA A 213 -21.69 -5.87 -24.84
N GLY A 214 -22.72 -6.17 -24.05
CA GLY A 214 -24.09 -5.71 -24.31
C GLY A 214 -24.77 -6.45 -25.46
N SER A 215 -24.27 -7.62 -25.87
CA SER A 215 -24.77 -8.40 -27.02
C SER A 215 -25.88 -9.38 -26.67
N GLY A 216 -26.36 -9.40 -25.44
CA GLY A 216 -27.34 -10.36 -24.91
C GLY A 216 -26.70 -11.57 -24.25
N GLY A 217 -27.50 -12.48 -23.68
CA GLY A 217 -27.08 -13.65 -22.94
C GLY A 217 -26.17 -13.26 -21.78
N LEU A 218 -25.09 -14.01 -21.54
CA LEU A 218 -24.13 -13.76 -20.47
C LEU A 218 -23.31 -12.46 -20.64
N GLN A 219 -23.39 -11.81 -21.81
CA GLN A 219 -22.76 -10.50 -22.06
C GLN A 219 -23.69 -9.33 -21.73
N GLY A 220 -24.87 -9.61 -21.16
CA GLY A 220 -25.85 -8.58 -20.81
C GLY A 220 -26.47 -7.86 -22.01
N GLY A 221 -27.52 -7.13 -21.77
CA GLY A 221 -28.13 -6.26 -22.76
C GLY A 221 -27.47 -4.87 -22.83
N ASP A 222 -28.01 -3.99 -23.66
CA ASP A 222 -27.46 -2.62 -23.90
C ASP A 222 -27.22 -1.81 -22.62
N ARG A 223 -27.99 -2.03 -21.54
CA ARG A 223 -27.81 -1.32 -20.26
C ARG A 223 -26.51 -1.67 -19.54
N LEU A 224 -25.94 -2.85 -19.83
CA LEU A 224 -24.69 -3.32 -19.23
C LEU A 224 -23.49 -3.05 -20.14
N LYS A 225 -23.70 -2.66 -21.39
CA LYS A 225 -22.62 -2.44 -22.36
C LYS A 225 -21.54 -1.49 -21.82
N GLY A 226 -20.30 -1.97 -21.81
CA GLY A 226 -19.13 -1.22 -21.31
C GLY A 226 -19.06 -1.06 -19.78
N ARG A 227 -19.98 -1.64 -19.01
CA ARG A 227 -19.88 -1.71 -17.55
C ARG A 227 -18.93 -2.83 -17.14
N PRO A 228 -18.10 -2.63 -16.11
CA PRO A 228 -17.25 -3.70 -15.57
C PRO A 228 -18.08 -4.89 -15.09
N LYS A 229 -17.53 -6.08 -15.23
CA LYS A 229 -18.10 -7.27 -14.60
C LYS A 229 -17.81 -7.30 -13.10
N PRO A 230 -18.68 -7.88 -12.26
CA PRO A 230 -18.48 -7.85 -10.81
C PRO A 230 -17.29 -8.68 -10.36
N LEU A 231 -16.67 -8.25 -9.27
CA LEU A 231 -15.57 -8.95 -8.60
C LEU A 231 -15.91 -9.18 -7.12
N ALA A 232 -15.66 -10.38 -6.63
CA ALA A 232 -15.86 -10.77 -5.23
C ALA A 232 -14.62 -11.51 -4.71
N PHE A 233 -14.04 -11.06 -3.59
CA PHE A 233 -12.91 -11.70 -2.90
C PHE A 233 -13.28 -11.90 -1.43
N GLY A 234 -13.25 -13.13 -0.94
CA GLY A 234 -13.62 -13.46 0.43
C GLY A 234 -15.10 -13.72 0.61
N LYS A 235 -15.62 -13.51 1.82
CA LYS A 235 -16.98 -13.87 2.21
C LYS A 235 -17.87 -12.64 2.38
N PHE A 236 -19.09 -12.73 1.87
CA PHE A 236 -20.09 -11.66 1.90
C PHE A 236 -21.47 -12.13 2.27
N ARG A 237 -22.26 -11.17 2.78
CA ARG A 237 -23.67 -11.34 3.05
C ARG A 237 -24.49 -10.36 2.25
N ASN A 238 -25.65 -10.87 1.80
CA ASN A 238 -26.71 -10.07 1.19
C ASN A 238 -26.20 -9.22 0.00
N VAL A 239 -25.41 -9.84 -0.88
CA VAL A 239 -24.87 -9.21 -2.10
C VAL A 239 -25.94 -9.26 -3.19
N GLU A 240 -26.13 -8.16 -3.90
CA GLU A 240 -26.97 -8.11 -5.09
C GLU A 240 -26.14 -8.48 -6.34
N PRO A 241 -26.46 -9.59 -7.03
CA PRO A 241 -25.78 -9.96 -8.26
C PRO A 241 -26.23 -9.10 -9.43
N VAL A 242 -25.44 -9.07 -10.49
CA VAL A 242 -25.78 -8.38 -11.74
C VAL A 242 -26.69 -9.25 -12.60
N LEU A 243 -27.90 -8.80 -12.92
CA LEU A 243 -28.79 -9.48 -13.87
C LEU A 243 -28.22 -9.33 -15.29
N VAL A 244 -27.73 -10.43 -15.87
CA VAL A 244 -27.13 -10.45 -17.21
C VAL A 244 -28.10 -10.89 -18.29
N ASP A 245 -28.93 -11.88 -18.00
CA ASP A 245 -29.97 -12.37 -18.92
C ASP A 245 -31.34 -12.39 -18.24
N GLY A 246 -32.15 -11.39 -18.52
CA GLY A 246 -33.51 -11.29 -17.97
C GLY A 246 -34.48 -12.30 -18.53
N ALA A 247 -34.26 -12.86 -19.72
CA ALA A 247 -35.12 -13.87 -20.30
C ALA A 247 -34.95 -15.23 -19.63
N ASN A 248 -33.71 -15.59 -19.29
CA ASN A 248 -33.38 -16.85 -18.64
C ASN A 248 -33.15 -16.70 -17.13
N GLN A 249 -33.35 -15.50 -16.57
CA GLN A 249 -33.11 -15.18 -15.15
C GLN A 249 -31.71 -15.58 -14.67
N ILE A 250 -30.67 -15.20 -15.47
CA ILE A 250 -29.26 -15.46 -15.15
C ILE A 250 -28.64 -14.20 -14.54
N TYR A 251 -27.93 -14.39 -13.43
CA TYR A 251 -27.24 -13.35 -12.67
C TYR A 251 -25.76 -13.70 -12.51
N GLN A 252 -24.90 -12.68 -12.37
CA GLN A 252 -23.47 -12.85 -12.14
C GLN A 252 -23.04 -12.21 -10.81
N PHE A 253 -22.33 -12.97 -9.98
CA PHE A 253 -21.71 -12.51 -8.73
C PHE A 253 -20.24 -12.16 -8.88
N HIS A 254 -19.53 -12.86 -9.78
CA HIS A 254 -18.08 -12.74 -9.96
C HIS A 254 -17.69 -13.02 -11.41
N ASP A 255 -16.68 -12.31 -11.91
CA ASP A 255 -16.10 -12.59 -13.22
C ASP A 255 -14.91 -13.55 -13.08
N GLY A 256 -15.20 -14.83 -13.09
CA GLY A 256 -14.24 -15.91 -12.90
C GLY A 256 -14.75 -16.99 -11.94
N SER A 257 -13.85 -17.89 -11.54
CA SER A 257 -14.16 -18.96 -10.60
C SER A 257 -14.44 -18.42 -9.20
N MET A 258 -15.51 -18.89 -8.57
CA MET A 258 -15.88 -18.55 -7.19
C MET A 258 -16.06 -19.80 -6.33
N GLN A 259 -15.76 -19.67 -5.02
CA GLN A 259 -15.80 -20.79 -4.09
C GLN A 259 -17.20 -21.34 -3.87
N ALA A 260 -18.19 -20.47 -3.60
CA ALA A 260 -19.53 -20.95 -3.29
C ALA A 260 -20.62 -19.85 -3.34
N VAL A 261 -21.85 -20.25 -3.61
CA VAL A 261 -23.07 -19.52 -3.27
C VAL A 261 -23.70 -20.21 -2.06
N LEU A 262 -23.57 -19.58 -0.89
CA LEU A 262 -24.00 -20.16 0.40
C LEU A 262 -25.52 -20.11 0.56
N SER A 263 -26.14 -19.04 0.08
CA SER A 263 -27.60 -18.87 0.04
C SER A 263 -27.97 -17.86 -1.03
N LEU A 264 -29.17 -18.03 -1.59
CA LEU A 264 -29.76 -17.06 -2.52
C LEU A 264 -31.22 -16.80 -2.08
N ARG A 265 -31.64 -15.52 -2.14
CA ARG A 265 -32.94 -15.08 -1.62
C ARG A 265 -33.66 -14.19 -2.61
N ASP A 266 -34.97 -14.33 -2.69
CA ASP A 266 -35.90 -13.39 -3.35
C ASP A 266 -36.66 -12.62 -2.27
N SER A 267 -36.50 -11.29 -2.20
CA SER A 267 -37.14 -10.45 -1.17
C SER A 267 -36.92 -10.98 0.26
N GLY A 268 -35.71 -11.54 0.52
CA GLY A 268 -35.34 -12.15 1.80
C GLY A 268 -35.68 -13.63 1.94
N VAL A 269 -36.60 -14.19 1.14
CA VAL A 269 -36.99 -15.62 1.19
C VAL A 269 -35.94 -16.48 0.51
N ALA A 270 -35.45 -17.50 1.22
CA ALA A 270 -34.44 -18.41 0.70
C ALA A 270 -34.98 -19.25 -0.48
N LEU A 271 -34.18 -19.33 -1.55
CA LEU A 271 -34.38 -20.22 -2.68
C LEU A 271 -33.69 -21.56 -2.45
N THR A 272 -34.19 -22.63 -3.07
CA THR A 272 -33.63 -23.98 -2.93
C THR A 272 -32.51 -24.23 -3.94
N PRO A 273 -31.29 -24.62 -3.53
CA PRO A 273 -30.23 -24.98 -4.47
C PRO A 273 -30.50 -26.34 -5.12
N GLU A 274 -30.44 -26.43 -6.45
CA GLU A 274 -30.57 -27.69 -7.23
C GLU A 274 -29.20 -28.18 -7.76
N GLY A 275 -28.11 -27.57 -7.34
CA GLY A 275 -26.74 -28.02 -7.63
C GLY A 275 -25.99 -27.16 -8.61
N GLY A 276 -24.75 -27.61 -8.97
CA GLY A 276 -23.87 -26.96 -9.92
C GLY A 276 -23.98 -27.55 -11.32
N VAL A 277 -23.77 -26.73 -12.33
CA VAL A 277 -23.73 -27.10 -13.75
C VAL A 277 -22.47 -26.60 -14.40
N ALA A 278 -22.04 -27.26 -15.49
CA ALA A 278 -20.84 -26.85 -16.24
C ALA A 278 -21.15 -25.71 -17.24
N ASP A 279 -22.39 -25.56 -17.67
CA ASP A 279 -22.84 -24.53 -18.61
C ASP A 279 -24.28 -24.11 -18.25
N ILE A 280 -24.40 -22.88 -17.74
CA ILE A 280 -25.67 -22.37 -17.22
C ILE A 280 -26.66 -22.03 -18.32
N GLU A 281 -26.18 -21.73 -19.53
CA GLU A 281 -27.06 -21.45 -20.69
C GLU A 281 -27.68 -22.73 -21.27
N ALA A 282 -26.88 -23.82 -21.35
CA ALA A 282 -27.30 -25.10 -21.85
C ALA A 282 -28.11 -25.95 -20.84
N ALA A 283 -27.98 -25.65 -19.55
CA ALA A 283 -28.63 -26.38 -18.49
C ALA A 283 -30.16 -26.22 -18.55
N PRO A 284 -30.96 -27.26 -18.16
CA PRO A 284 -32.37 -27.08 -17.95
C PRO A 284 -32.70 -26.01 -16.93
N ALA A 285 -33.82 -25.31 -17.10
CA ALA A 285 -34.24 -24.35 -16.09
C ALA A 285 -34.54 -25.09 -14.77
N PRO A 286 -34.09 -24.56 -13.61
CA PRO A 286 -34.37 -25.16 -12.31
C PRO A 286 -35.87 -25.05 -11.98
N SER A 287 -36.32 -25.76 -10.94
CA SER A 287 -37.69 -25.73 -10.47
C SER A 287 -38.11 -24.34 -9.96
N LEU A 288 -39.39 -24.08 -9.89
CA LEU A 288 -39.95 -22.87 -9.31
C LEU A 288 -39.47 -22.70 -7.85
N GLY A 289 -38.91 -21.54 -7.51
CA GLY A 289 -38.35 -21.26 -6.18
C GLY A 289 -36.97 -21.88 -5.93
N ALA A 290 -36.34 -22.40 -6.98
CA ALA A 290 -35.01 -22.99 -6.91
C ALA A 290 -34.01 -22.24 -7.80
N PHE A 291 -32.71 -22.57 -7.65
CA PHE A 291 -31.62 -22.05 -8.46
C PHE A 291 -30.52 -23.09 -8.72
N ILE A 292 -29.80 -22.90 -9.81
CA ILE A 292 -28.57 -23.63 -10.14
C ILE A 292 -27.38 -22.66 -10.22
N THR A 293 -26.18 -23.17 -10.08
CA THR A 293 -24.95 -22.38 -10.09
C THR A 293 -23.98 -22.89 -11.15
N GLU A 294 -23.24 -21.97 -11.76
CA GLU A 294 -22.02 -22.26 -12.50
C GLU A 294 -20.87 -21.49 -11.81
N LEU A 295 -20.15 -22.17 -10.94
CA LEU A 295 -19.14 -21.55 -10.08
C LEU A 295 -17.88 -21.13 -10.87
N ASP A 296 -17.53 -21.83 -11.95
CA ASP A 296 -16.35 -21.54 -12.77
C ASP A 296 -16.39 -20.15 -13.45
N ARG A 297 -17.59 -19.60 -13.66
CA ARG A 297 -17.82 -18.28 -14.26
C ARG A 297 -18.64 -17.34 -13.36
N GLY A 298 -18.97 -17.78 -12.14
CA GLY A 298 -19.65 -16.97 -11.13
C GLY A 298 -21.12 -16.65 -11.43
N PHE A 299 -21.82 -17.53 -12.16
CA PHE A 299 -23.23 -17.35 -12.53
C PHE A 299 -24.20 -18.16 -11.65
N VAL A 300 -25.41 -17.62 -11.53
CA VAL A 300 -26.57 -18.31 -10.97
C VAL A 300 -27.78 -18.14 -11.91
N ARG A 301 -28.64 -19.15 -12.00
CA ARG A 301 -29.90 -19.11 -12.78
C ARG A 301 -31.05 -19.47 -11.89
N LEU A 302 -32.13 -18.68 -11.96
CA LEU A 302 -33.37 -18.93 -11.22
C LEU A 302 -34.34 -19.72 -12.06
N GLY A 303 -35.23 -20.50 -11.39
CA GLY A 303 -36.28 -21.25 -12.02
C GLY A 303 -37.50 -20.41 -12.48
N ALA A 304 -37.61 -19.18 -12.01
CA ALA A 304 -38.65 -18.25 -12.37
C ALA A 304 -38.23 -16.80 -12.17
N GLN A 305 -39.00 -15.88 -12.75
CA GLN A 305 -38.83 -14.44 -12.50
C GLN A 305 -39.06 -14.17 -11.00
N PRO A 306 -38.11 -13.45 -10.33
CA PRO A 306 -38.23 -13.13 -8.92
C PRO A 306 -39.36 -12.13 -8.65
N SER A 307 -39.89 -12.18 -7.44
CA SER A 307 -40.93 -11.26 -6.96
C SER A 307 -40.36 -9.89 -6.60
N GLY A 308 -39.09 -9.84 -6.22
CA GLY A 308 -38.39 -8.61 -5.85
C GLY A 308 -36.88 -8.69 -6.00
N ARG A 309 -36.15 -8.15 -5.04
CA ARG A 309 -34.71 -8.08 -5.10
C ARG A 309 -34.05 -9.42 -4.79
N ILE A 310 -33.14 -9.84 -5.67
CA ILE A 310 -32.30 -11.01 -5.45
C ILE A 310 -31.05 -10.60 -4.68
N THR A 311 -30.77 -11.31 -3.59
CA THR A 311 -29.54 -11.16 -2.81
C THR A 311 -29.00 -12.54 -2.42
N GLY A 312 -27.67 -12.63 -2.24
CA GLY A 312 -27.01 -13.87 -1.86
C GLY A 312 -25.92 -13.69 -0.83
N ASP A 313 -25.66 -14.76 -0.08
CA ASP A 313 -24.43 -14.90 0.72
C ASP A 313 -23.46 -15.73 -0.11
N ILE A 314 -22.24 -15.23 -0.30
CA ILE A 314 -21.29 -15.84 -1.22
C ILE A 314 -19.89 -15.93 -0.61
N GLU A 315 -19.12 -16.88 -1.13
CA GLU A 315 -17.67 -16.95 -1.03
C GLU A 315 -17.11 -16.72 -2.44
N GLY A 316 -16.34 -15.63 -2.60
CA GLY A 316 -15.91 -15.13 -3.89
C GLY A 316 -14.77 -15.91 -4.51
N ASP A 317 -13.87 -15.22 -5.17
CA ASP A 317 -12.75 -15.72 -5.97
C ASP A 317 -12.05 -16.95 -5.37
N ASP A 318 -11.96 -18.02 -6.16
CA ASP A 318 -11.30 -19.29 -5.84
C ASP A 318 -10.09 -19.57 -6.75
N GLU A 319 -9.78 -18.71 -7.69
CA GLU A 319 -8.63 -18.88 -8.58
C GLU A 319 -7.32 -18.84 -7.79
N GLY A 320 -6.63 -19.99 -7.72
CA GLY A 320 -5.45 -20.18 -6.86
C GLY A 320 -5.79 -20.40 -5.38
N GLY A 321 -7.04 -20.82 -5.08
CA GLY A 321 -7.57 -21.13 -3.76
C GLY A 321 -8.27 -19.97 -3.08
N PHE A 322 -9.31 -20.26 -2.32
CA PHE A 322 -10.12 -19.26 -1.62
C PHE A 322 -9.33 -18.46 -0.59
N VAL A 323 -9.52 -17.15 -0.55
CA VAL A 323 -8.90 -16.25 0.45
C VAL A 323 -9.98 -15.40 1.13
N SER A 324 -9.89 -15.24 2.45
CA SER A 324 -10.84 -14.45 3.24
C SER A 324 -10.17 -13.50 4.25
N GLU A 325 -8.84 -13.59 4.43
CA GLU A 325 -8.10 -12.65 5.26
C GLU A 325 -7.83 -11.34 4.50
N PRO A 326 -8.00 -10.17 5.12
CA PRO A 326 -7.80 -8.89 4.43
C PRO A 326 -6.43 -8.73 3.77
N ARG A 327 -5.35 -9.23 4.42
CA ARG A 327 -4.00 -9.16 3.86
C ARG A 327 -3.85 -10.02 2.60
N ASP A 328 -4.50 -11.19 2.56
CA ASP A 328 -4.43 -12.11 1.42
C ASP A 328 -5.30 -11.61 0.27
N ILE A 329 -6.46 -11.02 0.59
CA ILE A 329 -7.30 -10.29 -0.38
C ILE A 329 -6.52 -9.12 -0.98
N ALA A 330 -5.87 -8.30 -0.15
CA ALA A 330 -5.06 -7.17 -0.64
C ALA A 330 -3.89 -7.64 -1.52
N ARG A 331 -3.19 -8.71 -1.13
CA ARG A 331 -2.13 -9.32 -1.96
C ARG A 331 -2.67 -9.77 -3.31
N ARG A 332 -3.80 -10.46 -3.35
CA ARG A 332 -4.43 -10.96 -4.58
C ARG A 332 -4.87 -9.84 -5.50
N ILE A 333 -5.51 -8.80 -4.96
CA ILE A 333 -5.87 -7.61 -5.74
C ILE A 333 -4.62 -6.94 -6.31
N ALA A 334 -3.60 -6.70 -5.49
CA ALA A 334 -2.36 -6.06 -5.92
C ALA A 334 -1.63 -6.84 -7.01
N THR A 335 -1.52 -8.17 -6.87
CA THR A 335 -0.73 -9.00 -7.79
C THR A 335 -1.49 -9.34 -9.08
N ARG A 336 -2.76 -9.73 -8.99
CA ARG A 336 -3.52 -10.17 -10.18
C ARG A 336 -4.15 -9.02 -10.96
N LEU A 337 -4.61 -7.99 -10.28
CA LEU A 337 -5.33 -6.88 -10.90
C LEU A 337 -4.48 -5.61 -11.01
N GLY A 338 -3.59 -5.40 -10.03
CA GLY A 338 -2.68 -4.26 -9.99
C GLY A 338 -1.33 -4.50 -10.66
N GLY A 339 -1.05 -5.71 -11.15
CA GLY A 339 0.22 -6.03 -11.83
C GLY A 339 1.47 -5.98 -10.94
N VAL A 340 1.31 -5.92 -9.61
CA VAL A 340 2.45 -5.91 -8.68
C VAL A 340 3.13 -7.27 -8.67
N ALA A 341 4.41 -7.32 -9.09
CA ALA A 341 5.17 -8.57 -9.14
C ALA A 341 5.42 -9.13 -7.73
N ASP A 342 5.12 -10.42 -7.54
CA ASP A 342 5.36 -11.14 -6.29
C ASP A 342 6.38 -12.27 -6.56
N PRO A 343 7.56 -12.29 -5.93
CA PRO A 343 8.00 -11.43 -4.81
C PRO A 343 8.67 -10.09 -5.20
N GLY A 344 8.88 -9.78 -6.47
CA GLY A 344 9.73 -8.66 -6.91
C GLY A 344 9.37 -7.30 -6.30
N SER A 345 8.13 -6.83 -6.55
CA SER A 345 7.65 -5.50 -6.14
C SER A 345 6.71 -5.53 -4.94
N LEU A 346 6.53 -6.70 -4.32
CA LEU A 346 5.77 -6.87 -3.09
C LEU A 346 6.74 -7.04 -1.90
N ASP A 347 6.55 -6.28 -0.83
CA ASP A 347 7.22 -6.55 0.44
C ASP A 347 6.52 -7.72 1.16
N THR A 348 6.93 -8.94 0.80
CA THR A 348 6.35 -10.19 1.35
C THR A 348 6.43 -10.25 2.88
N GLY A 349 7.46 -9.63 3.48
CA GLY A 349 7.64 -9.57 4.93
C GLY A 349 6.55 -8.73 5.60
N SER A 350 6.18 -7.59 5.02
CA SER A 350 5.10 -6.75 5.53
C SER A 350 3.75 -7.45 5.48
N PHE A 351 3.45 -8.13 4.36
CA PHE A 351 2.23 -8.94 4.21
C PHE A 351 2.20 -10.11 5.20
N ALA A 352 3.30 -10.85 5.36
CA ALA A 352 3.39 -11.97 6.29
C ALA A 352 3.24 -11.55 7.76
N SER A 353 3.78 -10.38 8.12
CA SER A 353 3.73 -9.84 9.49
C SER A 353 2.44 -9.06 9.81
N PHE A 354 1.60 -8.76 8.81
CA PHE A 354 0.30 -8.14 9.05
C PHE A 354 -0.58 -9.07 9.90
N PRO A 355 -1.21 -8.57 10.98
CA PRO A 355 -2.01 -9.42 11.86
C PRO A 355 -3.16 -10.10 11.10
N LEU A 356 -3.47 -11.33 11.47
CA LEU A 356 -4.71 -11.97 11.06
C LEU A 356 -5.89 -11.18 11.64
N ARG A 357 -6.88 -10.88 10.81
CA ARG A 357 -8.08 -10.11 11.19
C ARG A 357 -9.33 -10.96 11.20
N GLY A 358 -9.29 -12.12 10.55
CA GLY A 358 -10.40 -13.04 10.42
C GLY A 358 -11.11 -12.96 9.08
N VAL A 359 -12.22 -13.67 8.98
CA VAL A 359 -12.99 -13.80 7.74
C VAL A 359 -13.62 -12.47 7.34
N SER A 360 -13.30 -12.01 6.14
CA SER A 360 -13.68 -10.73 5.57
C SER A 360 -13.91 -10.86 4.07
N GLY A 361 -14.27 -9.76 3.42
CA GLY A 361 -14.45 -9.75 1.97
C GLY A 361 -14.34 -8.36 1.34
N PHE A 362 -14.20 -8.36 0.02
CA PHE A 362 -14.27 -7.19 -0.84
C PHE A 362 -15.13 -7.51 -2.07
N PHE A 363 -16.19 -6.75 -2.26
CA PHE A 363 -17.11 -6.86 -3.39
C PHE A 363 -17.16 -5.57 -4.19
N GLN A 364 -17.09 -5.70 -5.50
CA GLN A 364 -17.32 -4.65 -6.48
C GLN A 364 -18.33 -5.12 -7.50
N GLY A 365 -19.46 -4.41 -7.61
CA GLY A 365 -20.46 -4.64 -8.64
C GLY A 365 -20.04 -4.07 -9.99
N ALA A 366 -21.01 -3.79 -10.85
CA ALA A 366 -20.79 -3.29 -12.20
C ALA A 366 -20.45 -1.79 -12.28
N ASP A 367 -19.75 -1.24 -11.29
CA ASP A 367 -19.28 0.15 -11.27
C ASP A 367 -17.74 0.20 -11.37
N ARG A 368 -17.21 1.26 -11.98
CA ARG A 368 -15.77 1.44 -12.11
C ARG A 368 -15.15 1.75 -10.75
N LEU A 369 -14.01 1.14 -10.49
CA LEU A 369 -13.18 1.36 -9.31
C LEU A 369 -11.72 1.14 -9.70
N SER A 370 -10.79 1.93 -9.13
CA SER A 370 -9.37 1.68 -9.32
C SER A 370 -8.85 0.56 -8.39
N VAL A 371 -7.72 -0.04 -8.76
CA VAL A 371 -7.02 -1.00 -7.90
C VAL A 371 -6.67 -0.36 -6.56
N LEU A 372 -6.18 0.89 -6.58
CA LEU A 372 -5.84 1.62 -5.37
C LEU A 372 -7.05 1.83 -4.45
N ASP A 373 -8.22 2.15 -5.00
CA ASP A 373 -9.45 2.29 -4.21
C ASP A 373 -9.93 0.98 -3.61
N ALA A 374 -9.74 -0.13 -4.33
CA ALA A 374 -10.04 -1.46 -3.79
C ALA A 374 -9.11 -1.79 -2.61
N LEU A 375 -7.81 -1.61 -2.78
CA LEU A 375 -6.81 -1.80 -1.72
C LEU A 375 -7.08 -0.86 -0.53
N ARG A 376 -7.42 0.40 -0.78
CA ARG A 376 -7.83 1.37 0.25
C ARG A 376 -9.02 0.87 1.06
N ARG A 377 -10.04 0.32 0.41
CA ARG A 377 -11.22 -0.24 1.10
C ARG A 377 -10.86 -1.43 1.97
N VAL A 378 -10.08 -2.38 1.43
CA VAL A 378 -9.64 -3.58 2.17
C VAL A 378 -8.80 -3.19 3.40
N MET A 379 -7.80 -2.32 3.23
CA MET A 379 -6.92 -1.93 4.33
C MET A 379 -7.63 -1.08 5.39
N ARG A 380 -8.59 -0.23 4.99
CA ARG A 380 -9.41 0.54 5.93
C ARG A 380 -10.24 -0.37 6.84
N GLN A 381 -10.84 -1.43 6.28
CA GLN A 381 -11.62 -2.41 7.02
C GLN A 381 -10.76 -3.25 7.97
N ALA A 382 -9.48 -3.42 7.67
CA ALA A 382 -8.52 -4.16 8.47
C ALA A 382 -7.77 -3.31 9.52
N ASP A 383 -8.10 -2.03 9.67
CA ASP A 383 -7.35 -1.06 10.50
C ASP A 383 -5.87 -1.02 10.14
N GLY A 384 -5.59 -1.01 8.84
CA GLY A 384 -4.25 -1.00 8.27
C GLY A 384 -4.00 0.16 7.33
N TRP A 385 -2.77 0.29 6.89
CA TRP A 385 -2.32 1.24 5.88
C TRP A 385 -1.61 0.51 4.73
N ILE A 386 -1.50 1.16 3.59
CA ILE A 386 -0.80 0.70 2.40
C ILE A 386 0.09 1.81 1.85
N ALA A 387 1.31 1.49 1.46
CA ALA A 387 2.27 2.43 0.90
C ALA A 387 3.35 1.69 0.09
N PHE A 388 4.09 2.39 -0.76
CA PHE A 388 5.34 1.86 -1.30
C PHE A 388 6.52 2.16 -0.37
N SER A 389 7.48 1.24 -0.28
CA SER A 389 8.78 1.48 0.36
C SER A 389 9.62 2.41 -0.51
N ARG A 390 10.72 2.96 0.03
CA ARG A 390 11.66 3.76 -0.76
C ARG A 390 12.32 2.97 -1.90
N THR A 391 12.35 1.65 -1.81
CA THR A 391 12.84 0.73 -2.84
C THR A 391 11.71 0.18 -3.71
N GLY A 392 10.62 0.94 -3.92
CA GLY A 392 9.56 0.60 -4.86
C GLY A 392 8.74 -0.65 -4.55
N ARG A 393 8.75 -1.15 -3.31
CA ARG A 393 7.98 -2.34 -2.92
C ARG A 393 6.69 -1.97 -2.22
N LEU A 394 5.58 -2.55 -2.66
CA LEU A 394 4.28 -2.37 -2.02
C LEU A 394 4.28 -3.01 -0.62
N ARG A 395 3.97 -2.21 0.39
CA ARG A 395 3.92 -2.59 1.81
C ARG A 395 2.53 -2.38 2.38
N ILE A 396 2.16 -3.23 3.32
CA ILE A 396 1.02 -3.00 4.20
C ILE A 396 1.45 -3.05 5.66
N GLY A 397 0.71 -2.39 6.52
CA GLY A 397 0.95 -2.49 7.96
C GLY A 397 -0.28 -2.08 8.77
N PRO A 398 -0.40 -2.59 10.00
CA PRO A 398 -1.48 -2.17 10.90
C PRO A 398 -1.16 -0.81 11.50
N PHE A 399 -2.18 -0.03 11.86
CA PHE A 399 -1.99 1.09 12.76
C PHE A 399 -1.62 0.57 14.15
N LEU A 400 -0.45 0.98 14.65
CA LEU A 400 0.19 0.34 15.78
C LEU A 400 -0.01 1.08 17.12
N ARG A 401 0.19 0.32 18.17
CA ARG A 401 0.58 0.82 19.50
C ARG A 401 2.10 0.69 19.60
N PRO A 402 2.88 1.78 19.51
CA PRO A 402 4.35 1.69 19.42
C PRO A 402 4.96 1.01 20.65
N GLU A 403 4.34 1.15 21.83
CA GLU A 403 4.81 0.52 23.07
C GLU A 403 4.84 -1.02 23.00
N THR A 404 4.05 -1.65 22.15
CA THR A 404 3.95 -3.12 22.01
C THR A 404 4.92 -3.72 20.99
N ARG A 405 5.71 -2.89 20.30
CA ARG A 405 6.61 -3.32 19.24
C ARG A 405 8.08 -3.08 19.59
N SER A 406 8.96 -3.81 18.93
CA SER A 406 10.39 -3.54 19.02
C SER A 406 10.70 -2.23 18.31
N ALA A 407 11.59 -1.43 18.88
CA ALA A 407 12.08 -0.24 18.21
C ALA A 407 13.19 -0.63 17.23
N ARG A 408 13.12 -0.07 16.03
CA ARG A 408 14.15 -0.25 15.00
C ARG A 408 15.45 0.42 15.41
N GLU A 409 15.35 1.62 16.00
CA GLU A 409 16.47 2.42 16.39
C GLU A 409 16.14 3.26 17.63
N THR A 410 17.21 3.71 18.33
CA THR A 410 17.10 4.67 19.42
C THR A 410 17.69 6.01 18.99
N LEU A 411 16.84 7.05 19.00
CA LEU A 411 17.22 8.42 18.67
C LEU A 411 17.67 9.13 19.95
N VAL A 412 18.90 9.62 19.93
CA VAL A 412 19.50 10.32 21.08
C VAL A 412 19.48 11.83 20.88
N GLU A 413 19.34 12.59 21.96
CA GLU A 413 19.21 14.06 21.92
C GLU A 413 20.43 14.76 21.34
N THR A 414 21.61 14.16 21.48
CA THR A 414 22.88 14.71 20.95
C THR A 414 22.98 14.70 19.43
N GLU A 415 22.11 13.97 18.75
CA GLU A 415 22.05 13.89 17.28
C GLU A 415 21.02 14.85 16.67
N LEU A 416 20.26 15.55 17.51
CA LEU A 416 19.25 16.50 17.05
C LEU A 416 19.92 17.82 16.64
N ALA A 417 19.53 18.31 15.46
CA ALA A 417 19.93 19.65 14.99
C ALA A 417 19.12 20.76 15.67
N GLU A 418 17.88 20.46 16.08
CA GLU A 418 16.96 21.37 16.71
C GLU A 418 16.32 20.76 17.96
N ALA A 419 15.83 21.61 18.84
CA ALA A 419 15.03 21.16 19.98
C ALA A 419 13.74 20.48 19.51
N PRO A 420 13.32 19.35 20.14
CA PRO A 420 12.08 18.68 19.80
C PRO A 420 10.87 19.61 19.92
N ALA A 421 10.03 19.64 18.88
CA ALA A 421 8.75 20.32 18.91
C ALA A 421 7.62 19.31 19.18
N VAL A 422 6.73 19.67 20.11
CA VAL A 422 5.66 18.78 20.56
C VAL A 422 4.31 19.45 20.33
N ARG A 423 3.35 18.71 19.76
CA ARG A 423 1.95 19.16 19.60
C ARG A 423 0.98 18.07 20.02
N ALA A 424 -0.26 18.47 20.31
CA ALA A 424 -1.31 17.52 20.62
C ALA A 424 -1.59 16.63 19.40
N GLY A 425 -1.74 15.34 19.64
CA GLY A 425 -2.23 14.36 18.67
C GLY A 425 -3.77 14.36 18.58
N PRO A 426 -4.33 13.36 17.88
CA PRO A 426 -5.79 13.20 17.78
C PRO A 426 -6.48 13.09 19.13
N ALA A 427 -7.73 13.57 19.19
CA ALA A 427 -8.56 13.47 20.39
C ALA A 427 -8.74 11.99 20.81
N PRO A 428 -8.69 11.69 22.11
CA PRO A 428 -8.96 10.35 22.61
C PRO A 428 -10.38 9.90 22.29
N VAL A 429 -10.56 8.58 22.15
CA VAL A 429 -11.88 7.96 21.93
C VAL A 429 -12.39 7.42 23.24
N TRP A 430 -13.54 7.90 23.70
CA TRP A 430 -14.20 7.38 24.87
C TRP A 430 -15.21 6.27 24.58
N GLU A 431 -15.74 6.22 23.34
CA GLU A 431 -16.63 5.16 22.85
C GLU A 431 -16.28 4.83 21.39
N LEU A 432 -15.99 3.54 21.13
CA LEU A 432 -15.76 2.98 19.81
C LEU A 432 -16.92 2.07 19.45
N ARG A 433 -17.51 2.26 18.27
CA ARG A 433 -18.52 1.40 17.66
C ARG A 433 -17.95 0.77 16.42
N LEU A 434 -17.75 -0.55 16.42
CA LEU A 434 -17.26 -1.29 15.28
C LEU A 434 -18.39 -2.08 14.64
N LEU A 435 -18.66 -1.79 13.36
CA LEU A 435 -19.60 -2.53 12.53
C LEU A 435 -18.93 -3.81 12.03
N TYR A 436 -19.62 -4.94 12.13
CA TYR A 436 -19.22 -6.22 11.54
C TYR A 436 -20.43 -6.92 10.93
N ARG A 437 -20.23 -8.01 10.14
CA ARG A 437 -21.27 -8.68 9.38
C ARG A 437 -22.11 -7.70 8.55
N PRO A 438 -21.50 -6.83 7.74
CA PRO A 438 -22.26 -5.86 6.99
C PRO A 438 -23.12 -6.56 5.94
N ASN A 439 -24.37 -6.13 5.80
CA ASN A 439 -25.15 -6.39 4.60
C ASN A 439 -24.64 -5.48 3.48
N GLN A 440 -24.24 -6.05 2.34
CA GLN A 440 -23.82 -5.27 1.18
C GLN A 440 -25.00 -4.45 0.61
N VAL A 441 -26.20 -5.02 0.70
CA VAL A 441 -27.46 -4.35 0.39
C VAL A 441 -28.36 -4.35 1.61
N VAL A 442 -28.69 -3.18 2.11
CA VAL A 442 -29.73 -2.99 3.13
C VAL A 442 -31.06 -2.92 2.40
N GLN A 443 -31.99 -3.79 2.75
CA GLN A 443 -33.32 -3.86 2.12
C GLN A 443 -34.33 -3.07 2.94
N ASP A 444 -35.23 -2.36 2.25
CA ASP A 444 -36.35 -1.72 2.93
C ASP A 444 -37.27 -2.79 3.52
N SER A 445 -37.67 -2.60 4.78
CA SER A 445 -38.55 -3.57 5.47
C SER A 445 -39.86 -3.87 4.71
N ASP A 446 -40.39 -2.86 4.00
CA ASP A 446 -41.62 -2.99 3.22
C ASP A 446 -41.42 -3.74 1.89
N ALA A 447 -40.18 -3.85 1.40
CA ALA A 447 -39.80 -4.59 0.21
C ALA A 447 -39.51 -6.07 0.50
N LEU A 448 -39.40 -6.43 1.78
CA LEU A 448 -39.21 -7.81 2.22
C LEU A 448 -40.54 -8.59 2.24
N ALA A 449 -40.44 -9.88 1.94
CA ALA A 449 -41.63 -10.76 1.89
C ALA A 449 -42.34 -10.83 3.24
N GLY A 450 -43.69 -10.89 3.21
CA GLY A 450 -44.50 -10.95 4.42
C GLY A 450 -44.35 -12.24 5.23
N SER A 451 -43.77 -13.28 4.65
CA SER A 451 -43.55 -14.59 5.29
C SER A 451 -42.31 -14.60 6.22
N LEU A 452 -41.45 -13.57 6.18
CA LEU A 452 -40.28 -13.49 7.03
C LEU A 452 -40.63 -13.22 8.51
N THR A 453 -39.86 -13.82 9.39
CA THR A 453 -39.94 -13.50 10.82
C THR A 453 -39.46 -12.06 11.09
N ALA A 454 -39.77 -11.53 12.27
CA ALA A 454 -39.30 -10.20 12.66
C ALA A 454 -37.78 -10.13 12.72
N ASP A 455 -37.12 -11.16 13.22
CA ASP A 455 -35.66 -11.23 13.34
C ASP A 455 -34.95 -11.24 11.96
N GLU A 456 -35.47 -12.03 11.00
CA GLU A 456 -34.96 -12.05 9.62
C GLU A 456 -35.16 -10.70 8.94
N ARG A 457 -36.31 -10.07 9.16
CA ARG A 457 -36.61 -8.74 8.62
C ARG A 457 -35.63 -7.68 9.17
N ASP A 458 -35.38 -7.70 10.48
CA ASP A 458 -34.41 -6.83 11.12
C ASP A 458 -32.99 -7.11 10.62
N GLU A 459 -32.60 -8.38 10.42
CA GLU A 459 -31.30 -8.75 9.86
C GLU A 459 -31.10 -8.13 8.47
N PHE A 460 -32.04 -8.27 7.54
CA PHE A 460 -31.89 -7.79 6.16
C PHE A 460 -32.08 -6.28 6.02
N SER A 461 -32.78 -5.62 6.94
CA SER A 461 -32.97 -4.17 6.95
C SER A 461 -31.91 -3.42 7.76
N SER A 462 -31.04 -4.12 8.46
CA SER A 462 -29.92 -3.50 9.21
C SER A 462 -28.68 -3.34 8.34
N VAL A 463 -27.81 -2.37 8.70
CA VAL A 463 -26.50 -2.21 8.06
C VAL A 463 -25.55 -3.35 8.42
N GLY A 464 -25.78 -3.99 9.58
CA GLY A 464 -24.98 -5.04 10.16
C GLY A 464 -24.94 -4.93 11.69
N LEU A 465 -24.15 -5.78 12.33
CA LEU A 465 -24.04 -5.86 13.78
C LEU A 465 -22.93 -4.94 14.31
N ARG A 466 -22.97 -4.61 15.60
CA ARG A 466 -21.99 -3.70 16.22
C ARG A 466 -21.39 -4.27 17.49
N VAL A 467 -20.07 -4.09 17.61
CA VAL A 467 -19.34 -4.24 18.87
C VAL A 467 -19.05 -2.85 19.43
N ILE A 468 -19.36 -2.63 20.70
CA ILE A 468 -19.13 -1.35 21.38
C ILE A 468 -18.06 -1.53 22.45
N ARG A 469 -17.10 -0.60 22.52
CA ARG A 469 -16.12 -0.46 23.59
C ARG A 469 -16.17 0.95 24.11
N SER A 470 -16.36 1.13 25.41
CA SER A 470 -16.45 2.46 26.01
C SER A 470 -15.74 2.52 27.37
N LEU A 471 -15.30 3.71 27.75
CA LEU A 471 -14.71 4.00 29.04
C LEU A 471 -15.03 5.44 29.43
N GLU A 472 -15.98 5.64 30.35
CA GLU A 472 -16.47 6.96 30.74
C GLU A 472 -15.38 7.82 31.40
N SER A 473 -14.40 7.22 32.08
CA SER A 473 -13.28 7.97 32.64
C SER A 473 -12.46 8.72 31.60
N VAL A 474 -12.40 8.23 30.35
CA VAL A 474 -11.73 8.95 29.24
C VAL A 474 -12.49 10.23 28.91
N ARG A 475 -13.82 10.18 28.90
CA ARG A 475 -14.68 11.34 28.63
C ARG A 475 -14.57 12.39 29.75
N THR A 476 -14.52 11.96 31.01
CA THR A 476 -14.40 12.87 32.15
C THR A 476 -13.01 13.49 32.27
N GLN A 477 -11.95 12.73 31.95
CA GLN A 477 -10.56 13.23 31.95
C GLN A 477 -10.22 14.12 30.75
N HIS A 478 -10.84 13.84 29.60
CA HIS A 478 -10.57 14.54 28.35
C HIS A 478 -11.86 15.13 27.78
N LEU A 479 -12.15 16.40 28.08
CA LEU A 479 -13.38 17.08 27.68
C LEU A 479 -13.61 17.13 26.16
N HIS A 480 -12.54 16.96 25.37
CA HIS A 480 -12.57 16.89 23.90
C HIS A 480 -12.58 15.45 23.37
N ALA A 481 -12.72 14.44 24.24
CA ALA A 481 -12.82 13.06 23.81
C ALA A 481 -14.04 12.82 22.91
N VAL A 482 -13.84 12.01 21.87
CA VAL A 482 -14.83 11.79 20.82
C VAL A 482 -15.37 10.37 20.82
N ARG A 483 -16.52 10.18 20.18
CA ARG A 483 -17.04 8.88 19.78
C ARG A 483 -16.50 8.55 18.37
N ALA A 484 -16.18 7.28 18.13
CA ALA A 484 -15.70 6.84 16.82
C ALA A 484 -16.50 5.66 16.30
N ASP A 485 -16.85 5.70 15.02
CA ASP A 485 -17.46 4.60 14.28
C ASP A 485 -16.43 4.02 13.31
N VAL A 486 -16.31 2.69 13.27
CA VAL A 486 -15.42 1.95 12.37
C VAL A 486 -16.25 0.90 11.65
N ALA A 487 -16.24 0.93 10.32
CA ALA A 487 -16.87 -0.08 9.49
C ALA A 487 -15.85 -1.12 9.07
N THR A 488 -16.19 -2.40 9.23
CA THR A 488 -15.37 -3.53 8.77
C THR A 488 -16.19 -4.48 7.92
N ALA A 489 -15.53 -5.37 7.20
CA ALA A 489 -16.17 -6.49 6.49
C ALA A 489 -15.99 -7.82 7.24
N LEU A 490 -15.63 -7.80 8.51
CA LEU A 490 -15.48 -9.00 9.33
C LEU A 490 -16.81 -9.74 9.47
N ASP A 491 -16.80 -11.06 9.30
CA ASP A 491 -18.00 -11.88 9.43
C ASP A 491 -18.18 -12.46 10.84
N VAL A 492 -17.09 -12.63 11.59
CA VAL A 492 -17.09 -13.30 12.89
C VAL A 492 -17.06 -12.30 14.06
N GLU A 493 -17.95 -12.47 15.04
CA GLU A 493 -18.05 -11.57 16.18
C GLU A 493 -16.76 -11.52 17.02
N LEU A 494 -16.11 -12.66 17.25
CA LEU A 494 -14.88 -12.73 18.06
C LEU A 494 -13.74 -11.93 17.40
N ASP A 495 -13.62 -11.97 16.08
CA ASP A 495 -12.65 -11.19 15.32
C ASP A 495 -12.96 -9.69 15.44
N ALA A 496 -14.24 -9.33 15.32
CA ALA A 496 -14.70 -7.96 15.50
C ALA A 496 -14.44 -7.45 16.93
N GLN A 497 -14.66 -8.28 17.95
CA GLN A 497 -14.36 -7.94 19.35
C GLN A 497 -12.86 -7.74 19.57
N THR A 498 -12.03 -8.58 18.96
CA THR A 498 -10.56 -8.50 19.05
C THR A 498 -10.08 -7.20 18.41
N LEU A 499 -10.50 -6.92 17.18
CA LEU A 499 -10.12 -5.70 16.47
C LEU A 499 -10.63 -4.44 17.19
N ALA A 500 -11.90 -4.44 17.65
CA ALA A 500 -12.46 -3.32 18.40
C ALA A 500 -11.66 -3.03 19.67
N ASN A 501 -11.21 -4.09 20.38
CA ASN A 501 -10.38 -3.93 21.57
C ASN A 501 -9.00 -3.34 21.22
N GLU A 502 -8.32 -3.81 20.16
CA GLU A 502 -7.03 -3.28 19.72
C GLU A 502 -7.14 -1.79 19.37
N ILE A 503 -8.12 -1.40 18.55
CA ILE A 503 -8.36 -0.01 18.16
C ILE A 503 -8.66 0.83 19.41
N PHE A 504 -9.56 0.36 20.27
CA PHE A 504 -9.95 1.11 21.46
C PHE A 504 -8.79 1.32 22.43
N GLN A 505 -7.95 0.28 22.68
CA GLN A 505 -6.76 0.40 23.53
C GLN A 505 -5.73 1.40 22.98
N ARG A 506 -5.64 1.56 21.67
CA ARG A 506 -4.80 2.57 21.00
C ARG A 506 -5.39 3.97 21.11
N GLU A 507 -6.70 4.10 20.87
CA GLU A 507 -7.37 5.38 20.66
C GLU A 507 -7.87 6.04 21.96
N LYS A 508 -8.08 5.29 23.05
CA LYS A 508 -8.56 5.84 24.32
C LYS A 508 -7.54 6.72 25.05
N ARG A 509 -6.29 6.73 24.61
CA ARG A 509 -5.19 7.46 25.23
C ARG A 509 -4.95 8.79 24.54
N ARG A 510 -4.62 9.82 25.34
CA ARG A 510 -4.07 11.05 24.78
C ARG A 510 -2.76 10.76 24.07
N ARG A 511 -2.66 11.15 22.81
CA ARG A 511 -1.44 11.00 22.02
C ARG A 511 -0.81 12.34 21.74
N MET A 512 0.47 12.34 21.44
CA MET A 512 1.27 13.48 21.04
C MET A 512 1.91 13.22 19.70
N ILE A 513 2.18 14.30 19.00
CA ILE A 513 3.00 14.32 17.81
C ILE A 513 4.30 15.05 18.18
N VAL A 514 5.42 14.38 17.98
CA VAL A 514 6.75 14.92 18.25
C VAL A 514 7.46 15.08 16.91
N ARG A 515 7.92 16.29 16.62
CA ARG A 515 8.79 16.58 15.49
C ARG A 515 10.23 16.62 15.98
N LEU A 516 11.07 15.82 15.36
CA LEU A 516 12.51 15.80 15.58
C LEU A 516 13.22 16.18 14.28
N VAL A 517 14.23 17.03 14.36
CA VAL A 517 15.13 17.34 13.25
C VAL A 517 16.51 16.80 13.60
N GLN A 518 16.98 15.85 12.80
CA GLN A 518 18.29 15.24 12.95
C GLN A 518 19.29 15.93 12.02
N GLY A 519 20.50 16.16 12.50
CA GLY A 519 21.59 16.75 11.71
C GLY A 519 22.22 15.78 10.71
N ARG A 520 21.59 14.62 10.50
CA ARG A 520 22.02 13.61 9.54
C ARG A 520 20.83 12.89 8.94
N ALA A 521 20.87 12.64 7.64
CA ALA A 521 19.88 11.80 6.97
C ALA A 521 19.91 10.36 7.52
N ARG A 522 18.74 9.79 7.69
CA ARG A 522 18.53 8.44 8.24
C ARG A 522 17.82 7.57 7.21
N PHE A 523 18.53 7.18 6.17
CA PHE A 523 18.00 6.40 5.03
C PHE A 523 17.31 5.08 5.40
N GLN A 524 17.41 4.67 6.65
CA GLN A 524 16.86 3.40 7.14
C GLN A 524 15.49 3.54 7.78
N ILE A 525 15.11 4.75 8.23
CA ILE A 525 13.83 4.98 8.89
C ILE A 525 12.77 5.30 7.84
N GLU A 526 11.69 4.54 7.87
CA GLU A 526 10.52 4.77 7.02
C GLU A 526 9.25 5.00 7.85
N PRO A 527 8.25 5.69 7.28
CA PRO A 527 6.94 5.73 7.89
C PRO A 527 6.40 4.31 8.13
N GLY A 528 5.81 4.09 9.31
CA GLY A 528 5.38 2.76 9.75
C GLY A 528 6.34 2.09 10.75
N ASP A 529 7.59 2.50 10.77
CA ASP A 529 8.57 2.00 11.75
C ASP A 529 8.26 2.48 13.17
N VAL A 530 8.82 1.77 14.15
CA VAL A 530 8.82 2.20 15.54
C VAL A 530 10.24 2.58 15.95
N VAL A 531 10.39 3.77 16.50
CA VAL A 531 11.66 4.26 17.05
C VAL A 531 11.53 4.51 18.55
N ARG A 532 12.66 4.52 19.25
CA ARG A 532 12.75 4.87 20.66
C ARG A 532 13.47 6.20 20.79
N THR A 533 13.00 7.06 21.66
CA THR A 533 13.74 8.27 22.04
C THR A 533 14.50 8.06 23.32
N ALA A 534 15.68 8.70 23.43
CA ALA A 534 16.40 8.85 24.69
C ALA A 534 16.60 10.36 24.90
N SER A 535 15.57 11.02 25.44
CA SER A 535 15.54 12.47 25.68
C SER A 535 15.33 12.77 27.16
N LEU A 536 15.97 13.82 27.62
CA LEU A 536 15.79 14.33 28.98
C LEU A 536 14.56 15.23 29.12
N ARG A 537 13.89 15.57 28.01
CA ARG A 537 12.73 16.47 28.04
C ARG A 537 11.52 15.79 28.65
N PRO A 538 10.79 16.49 29.56
CA PRO A 538 9.53 15.99 30.10
C PRO A 538 8.52 15.66 28.98
N GLY A 539 7.78 14.58 29.12
CA GLY A 539 6.78 14.13 28.18
C GLY A 539 7.31 13.32 26.98
N ILE A 540 8.55 13.49 26.55
CA ILE A 540 9.17 12.67 25.51
C ILE A 540 9.90 11.49 26.16
N GLY A 541 10.89 11.74 27.01
CA GLY A 541 11.62 10.72 27.79
C GLY A 541 12.13 9.56 26.94
N THR A 542 12.23 8.40 27.59
CA THR A 542 12.60 7.14 26.95
C THR A 542 11.31 6.38 26.56
N GLN A 543 10.71 6.76 25.44
CA GLN A 543 9.45 6.22 24.93
C GLN A 543 9.64 5.61 23.55
N LYS A 544 8.67 4.78 23.14
CA LYS A 544 8.57 4.27 21.77
C LYS A 544 7.52 5.06 21.02
N TRP A 545 7.84 5.38 19.76
CA TRP A 545 7.04 6.22 18.89
C TRP A 545 6.86 5.54 17.54
N TRP A 546 5.69 5.69 16.96
CA TRP A 546 5.42 5.31 15.59
C TRP A 546 5.86 6.44 14.65
N VAL A 547 6.67 6.13 13.65
CA VAL A 547 7.13 7.09 12.65
C VAL A 547 5.98 7.29 11.66
N ARG A 548 5.45 8.52 11.63
CA ARG A 548 4.37 8.89 10.74
C ARG A 548 4.88 9.50 9.43
N ARG A 549 5.86 10.39 9.54
CA ARG A 549 6.41 11.14 8.42
C ARG A 549 7.92 11.24 8.53
N VAL A 550 8.56 11.14 7.39
CA VAL A 550 9.99 11.33 7.21
C VAL A 550 10.19 12.30 6.07
N VAL A 551 10.89 13.41 6.34
CA VAL A 551 11.35 14.36 5.32
C VAL A 551 12.87 14.34 5.35
N GLU A 552 13.48 13.98 4.23
CA GLU A 552 14.94 13.95 4.08
C GLU A 552 15.37 14.96 3.02
N ASP A 553 16.40 15.75 3.32
CA ASP A 553 17.07 16.62 2.36
C ASP A 553 18.50 16.11 2.13
N GLY A 554 18.75 15.62 0.92
CA GLY A 554 20.07 15.10 0.54
C GLY A 554 21.15 16.18 0.44
N THR A 555 20.77 17.43 0.17
CA THR A 555 21.71 18.56 0.10
C THR A 555 22.16 18.98 1.50
N GLU A 556 21.19 19.21 2.39
CA GLU A 556 21.47 19.59 3.79
C GLU A 556 21.84 18.39 4.66
N ARG A 557 21.67 17.18 4.15
CA ARG A 557 21.90 15.91 4.86
C ARG A 557 21.12 15.80 6.17
N THR A 558 19.95 16.41 6.23
CA THR A 558 19.09 16.41 7.40
C THR A 558 17.93 15.46 7.23
N ALA A 559 17.39 14.99 8.35
CA ALA A 559 16.13 14.24 8.37
C ALA A 559 15.19 14.83 9.43
N GLN A 560 13.97 15.15 9.02
CA GLN A 560 12.89 15.52 9.92
C GLN A 560 11.95 14.33 10.09
N LEU A 561 11.72 13.95 11.33
CA LEU A 561 10.81 12.88 11.70
C LEU A 561 9.59 13.44 12.41
N GLU A 562 8.41 13.00 12.02
CA GLU A 562 7.19 13.21 12.78
C GLU A 562 6.74 11.90 13.42
N LEU A 563 6.70 11.89 14.74
CA LEU A 563 6.49 10.72 15.56
C LEU A 563 5.16 10.82 16.30
N LEU A 564 4.38 9.74 16.30
CA LEU A 564 3.11 9.63 17.02
C LEU A 564 3.24 8.63 18.18
N GLY A 565 2.86 9.02 19.37
CA GLY A 565 2.90 8.13 20.53
C GLY A 565 2.17 8.68 21.75
N VAL A 566 2.27 7.95 22.87
CA VAL A 566 1.70 8.33 24.15
C VAL A 566 2.76 9.04 24.98
N PRO A 567 2.49 10.23 25.51
CA PRO A 567 3.44 10.94 26.38
C PRO A 567 3.77 10.10 27.61
N LYS A 568 4.98 10.27 28.14
CA LYS A 568 5.34 9.70 29.43
C LYS A 568 4.43 10.32 30.50
N PRO A 569 3.77 9.54 31.37
CA PRO A 569 3.08 10.10 32.52
C PRO A 569 4.07 10.95 33.32
N GLU A 570 3.67 12.15 33.72
CA GLU A 570 4.42 12.89 34.71
C GLU A 570 4.42 12.04 35.98
N THR A 571 5.59 11.65 36.44
CA THR A 571 5.75 11.11 37.77
C THR A 571 5.42 12.27 38.69
N THR A 572 4.22 12.28 39.28
CA THR A 572 3.92 13.15 40.41
C THR A 572 5.01 12.90 41.47
N ALA A 573 5.86 13.91 41.64
CA ALA A 573 6.89 13.93 42.67
C ALA A 573 6.26 13.91 44.05
#